data_32afad4aa46ad62e540e4f466e577935
#
_entry.id   32afad4aa46ad62e540e4f466e577935
#
_cell.length_a   1.000
_cell.length_b   1.000
_cell.length_c   1.000
_cell.angle_alpha   90.00
_cell.angle_beta   90.00
_cell.angle_gamma   90.00
#
_symmetry.space_group_name_H-M   'P 1'
#
loop_
_entity.id
_entity.type
_entity.pdbx_description
1 polymer ?
#
loop_
_entity_poly.entity_id
_entity_poly.type
_entity_poly.pdbx_seq_one_letter_code
_entity_poly.pdbx_strand_id
1 'polypeptide(L)'
;LYRLVGSEMCIRDRRNLDLTDQGTFYVSQITGDTDENGQTATFTVRLSSEPNSGDSSSSNDNVTITLSSSDTGEGRISHIDSTAVSGDTATLTFTRSNWSAAQTVTVTGQTDNFSDGDQNYTIILSQDNQTTDLKFRYVDPPDVSVKNLDLTGKGGYYVSAVSRDTDENGIQGFFTVSLKSAPTDNVTVYVASSDTSEGVINRVGDNSSLDSSNLFALSFTTDSWNSPQTVEVTGQWDNLSDGDQSYAILVYPDNTTSDKNYLYVDPEDAVLRNLDLTDQGLSLIHI
;
A
#
# COMPACT_ATOMS: atom_id res chain seq x y z
N LEU A 1 42.99 -75.66 23.58
CA LEU A 1 42.85 -75.03 22.25
C LEU A 1 41.44 -74.44 22.12
N TYR A 2 41.27 -73.16 22.49
CA TYR A 2 40.00 -72.44 22.23
C TYR A 2 40.27 -71.43 21.17
N ARG A 3 39.56 -71.59 20.05
CA ARG A 3 39.54 -70.71 18.91
C ARG A 3 38.58 -69.54 19.19
N LEU A 4 39.10 -68.37 19.40
CA LEU A 4 38.30 -67.15 19.42
C LEU A 4 37.81 -66.85 18.00
N VAL A 5 36.50 -66.95 17.82
CA VAL A 5 35.81 -66.48 16.61
C VAL A 5 35.75 -64.97 16.74
N GLY A 6 36.39 -64.27 15.83
CA GLY A 6 36.37 -62.82 15.82
C GLY A 6 34.96 -62.24 15.63
N SER A 7 34.55 -61.42 16.55
CA SER A 7 33.42 -60.54 16.33
C SER A 7 33.79 -59.58 15.18
N GLU A 8 33.11 -59.70 14.07
CA GLU A 8 33.12 -58.67 13.06
C GLU A 8 32.52 -57.41 13.67
N MET A 9 33.42 -56.52 14.05
CA MET A 9 33.02 -55.18 14.46
C MET A 9 32.58 -54.45 13.18
N CYS A 10 31.27 -54.38 12.98
CA CYS A 10 30.64 -53.51 11.99
C CYS A 10 31.08 -52.08 12.29
N ILE A 11 32.17 -51.65 11.70
CA ILE A 11 32.54 -50.24 11.62
C ILE A 11 31.49 -49.62 10.70
N ARG A 12 30.43 -49.08 11.30
CA ARG A 12 29.63 -48.10 10.60
C ARG A 12 30.57 -46.96 10.28
N ASP A 13 30.97 -46.89 9.05
CA ASP A 13 31.66 -45.75 8.50
C ASP A 13 30.79 -44.50 8.72
N ARG A 14 31.00 -43.82 9.85
CA ARG A 14 30.48 -42.48 10.04
C ARG A 14 31.33 -41.60 9.13
N ARG A 15 30.83 -41.36 7.91
CA ARG A 15 31.40 -40.29 7.09
C ARG A 15 31.43 -39.05 7.95
N ASN A 16 32.61 -38.67 8.38
CA ASN A 16 32.84 -37.34 8.95
C ASN A 16 32.67 -36.39 7.77
N LEU A 17 31.55 -35.66 7.75
CA LEU A 17 31.35 -34.63 6.74
C LEU A 17 32.48 -33.63 6.91
N ASP A 18 33.33 -33.52 5.91
CA ASP A 18 34.33 -32.47 5.83
C ASP A 18 33.59 -31.14 5.56
N LEU A 19 33.40 -30.36 6.62
CA LEU A 19 32.73 -29.04 6.55
C LEU A 19 33.55 -28.00 5.78
N THR A 20 34.78 -28.35 5.36
CA THR A 20 35.64 -27.42 4.60
C THR A 20 35.24 -27.30 3.13
N ASP A 21 34.43 -28.21 2.60
CA ASP A 21 33.97 -28.24 1.19
C ASP A 21 32.45 -27.94 1.06
N GLN A 22 31.87 -27.23 2.01
CA GLN A 22 30.45 -26.83 1.92
C GLN A 22 30.26 -25.80 0.81
N GLY A 23 29.21 -26.00 0.02
CA GLY A 23 28.74 -25.01 -0.94
C GLY A 23 28.15 -23.81 -0.22
N THR A 24 28.00 -22.70 -0.90
CA THR A 24 27.33 -21.50 -0.41
C THR A 24 26.36 -20.95 -1.44
N PHE A 25 25.38 -20.20 -0.98
CA PHE A 25 24.44 -19.48 -1.83
C PHE A 25 24.90 -18.02 -1.96
N TYR A 26 24.88 -17.50 -3.17
CA TYR A 26 24.99 -16.07 -3.42
C TYR A 26 23.59 -15.51 -3.59
N VAL A 27 23.13 -14.75 -2.60
CA VAL A 27 21.87 -14.03 -2.63
C VAL A 27 22.19 -12.55 -2.75
N SER A 28 21.66 -11.89 -3.79
CA SER A 28 21.88 -10.46 -3.96
C SER A 28 21.04 -9.65 -2.95
N GLN A 29 21.42 -8.40 -2.74
CA GLN A 29 20.51 -7.44 -2.09
C GLN A 29 19.26 -7.26 -2.95
N ILE A 30 18.14 -6.94 -2.30
CA ILE A 30 16.91 -6.57 -2.99
C ILE A 30 17.06 -5.22 -3.68
N THR A 31 16.42 -5.04 -4.84
CA THR A 31 16.56 -3.84 -5.66
C THR A 31 15.89 -2.59 -5.09
N GLY A 32 14.97 -2.74 -4.16
CA GLY A 32 14.25 -1.64 -3.53
C GLY A 32 13.12 -2.11 -2.63
N ASP A 33 12.32 -1.17 -2.18
CA ASP A 33 11.12 -1.43 -1.38
C ASP A 33 9.95 -1.82 -2.30
N THR A 34 8.99 -2.57 -1.77
CA THR A 34 7.66 -2.76 -2.36
C THR A 34 6.69 -1.72 -1.83
N ASP A 35 5.48 -1.65 -2.36
CA ASP A 35 4.44 -0.78 -1.84
C ASP A 35 3.04 -1.41 -1.96
N GLU A 36 2.06 -0.81 -1.30
CA GLU A 36 0.67 -1.26 -1.30
C GLU A 36 -0.05 -1.11 -2.66
N ASN A 37 0.52 -0.39 -3.63
CA ASN A 37 0.02 -0.33 -5.01
C ASN A 37 0.56 -1.47 -5.88
N GLY A 38 1.28 -2.41 -5.29
CA GLY A 38 1.79 -3.58 -5.98
C GLY A 38 3.14 -3.35 -6.66
N GLN A 39 3.92 -2.36 -6.21
CA GLN A 39 5.30 -2.19 -6.67
C GLN A 39 6.10 -3.45 -6.43
N THR A 40 6.94 -3.79 -7.39
CA THR A 40 7.77 -4.99 -7.34
C THR A 40 9.22 -4.68 -7.01
N ALA A 41 9.86 -5.59 -6.29
CA ALA A 41 11.28 -5.59 -6.06
C ALA A 41 11.86 -6.97 -6.43
N THR A 42 13.15 -7.03 -6.75
CA THR A 42 13.79 -8.27 -7.20
C THR A 42 15.09 -8.53 -6.44
N PHE A 43 15.42 -9.80 -6.28
CA PHE A 43 16.74 -10.25 -5.88
C PHE A 43 17.10 -11.51 -6.68
N THR A 44 18.36 -11.91 -6.65
CA THR A 44 18.83 -13.08 -7.40
C THR A 44 19.49 -14.09 -6.48
N VAL A 45 19.37 -15.35 -6.86
CA VAL A 45 20.04 -16.48 -6.16
C VAL A 45 20.83 -17.30 -7.16
N ARG A 46 22.06 -17.69 -6.80
CA ARG A 46 22.90 -18.66 -7.52
C ARG A 46 23.76 -19.43 -6.55
N LEU A 47 24.33 -20.54 -7.00
CA LEU A 47 25.27 -21.31 -6.18
C LEU A 47 26.73 -20.81 -6.33
N SER A 48 27.55 -21.12 -5.35
CA SER A 48 28.99 -20.83 -5.36
C SER A 48 29.80 -21.84 -6.16
N SER A 49 29.29 -23.07 -6.31
CA SER A 49 29.94 -24.16 -7.02
C SER A 49 28.94 -25.10 -7.67
N GLU A 50 29.39 -25.88 -8.63
CA GLU A 50 28.56 -26.89 -9.30
C GLU A 50 28.10 -27.96 -8.29
N PRO A 51 26.80 -28.34 -8.32
CA PRO A 51 26.30 -29.48 -7.58
C PRO A 51 27.04 -30.76 -7.97
N ASN A 52 27.70 -31.40 -7.00
CA ASN A 52 28.44 -32.63 -7.20
C ASN A 52 28.62 -33.34 -5.87
N SER A 53 27.82 -34.39 -5.63
CA SER A 53 27.91 -35.20 -4.40
C SER A 53 29.19 -36.05 -4.26
N GLY A 54 30.12 -35.97 -5.24
CA GLY A 54 31.33 -36.78 -5.26
C GLY A 54 31.10 -38.22 -5.69
N ASP A 55 29.87 -38.61 -6.00
CA ASP A 55 29.50 -39.88 -6.59
C ASP A 55 29.34 -39.70 -8.11
N SER A 56 30.36 -40.18 -8.87
CA SER A 56 30.36 -40.08 -10.33
C SER A 56 29.24 -40.89 -11.01
N SER A 57 28.46 -41.63 -10.27
CA SER A 57 27.31 -42.40 -10.77
C SER A 57 25.96 -41.62 -10.71
N SER A 58 25.90 -40.51 -10.00
CA SER A 58 24.66 -39.70 -9.82
C SER A 58 24.66 -38.54 -10.83
N SER A 59 23.91 -38.71 -11.91
CA SER A 59 23.68 -37.63 -12.90
C SER A 59 22.67 -36.58 -12.48
N ASN A 60 22.06 -36.73 -11.29
CA ASN A 60 20.90 -35.95 -10.83
C ASN A 60 21.16 -35.19 -9.51
N ASP A 61 22.39 -34.70 -9.30
CA ASP A 61 22.66 -33.85 -8.15
C ASP A 61 21.96 -32.48 -8.32
N ASN A 62 20.93 -32.28 -7.58
CA ASN A 62 20.15 -31.02 -7.57
C ASN A 62 20.23 -30.35 -6.19
N VAL A 63 20.24 -29.04 -6.21
CA VAL A 63 20.06 -28.21 -5.03
C VAL A 63 18.71 -27.51 -5.14
N THR A 64 17.84 -27.76 -4.19
CA THR A 64 16.51 -27.20 -4.15
C THR A 64 16.35 -26.37 -2.89
N ILE A 65 15.84 -25.16 -3.02
CA ILE A 65 15.47 -24.30 -1.89
C ILE A 65 14.03 -23.86 -2.04
N THR A 66 13.34 -23.78 -0.92
CA THR A 66 11.96 -23.27 -0.83
C THR A 66 11.99 -21.83 -0.33
N LEU A 67 11.18 -20.99 -0.93
CA LEU A 67 11.02 -19.59 -0.57
C LEU A 67 9.60 -19.36 -0.06
N SER A 68 9.47 -18.54 0.98
CA SER A 68 8.16 -18.09 1.48
C SER A 68 8.27 -16.67 2.02
N SER A 69 7.16 -15.94 2.02
CA SER A 69 7.07 -14.66 2.74
C SER A 69 6.75 -14.90 4.20
N SER A 70 7.39 -14.15 5.11
CA SER A 70 7.06 -14.15 6.54
C SER A 70 5.71 -13.48 6.79
N ASP A 71 5.31 -12.56 5.88
CA ASP A 71 4.02 -11.91 5.91
C ASP A 71 3.46 -11.75 4.49
N THR A 72 2.45 -12.55 4.18
CA THR A 72 1.80 -12.53 2.86
C THR A 72 0.77 -11.40 2.72
N GLY A 73 0.43 -10.72 3.81
CA GLY A 73 -0.36 -9.48 3.82
C GLY A 73 0.44 -8.31 3.29
N GLU A 74 1.77 -8.30 3.56
CA GLU A 74 2.68 -7.23 3.15
C GLU A 74 3.35 -7.49 1.80
N GLY A 75 3.72 -8.72 1.53
CA GLY A 75 4.38 -9.05 0.26
C GLY A 75 4.40 -10.51 -0.10
N ARG A 76 4.33 -10.78 -1.40
CA ARG A 76 4.30 -12.14 -1.96
C ARG A 76 5.33 -12.33 -3.05
N ILE A 77 5.83 -13.54 -3.17
CA ILE A 77 6.66 -13.94 -4.31
C ILE A 77 5.73 -14.09 -5.51
N SER A 78 5.93 -13.28 -6.54
CA SER A 78 5.07 -13.24 -7.71
C SER A 78 5.65 -13.98 -8.91
N HIS A 79 6.97 -13.96 -9.09
CA HIS A 79 7.63 -14.64 -10.22
C HIS A 79 8.99 -15.22 -9.81
N ILE A 80 9.36 -16.32 -10.47
CA ILE A 80 10.72 -16.82 -10.58
C ILE A 80 11.12 -16.67 -12.05
N ASP A 81 12.15 -15.87 -12.30
CA ASP A 81 12.52 -15.41 -13.64
C ASP A 81 11.29 -14.80 -14.35
N SER A 82 10.82 -15.42 -15.43
CA SER A 82 9.62 -14.98 -16.14
C SER A 82 8.38 -15.82 -15.82
N THR A 83 8.47 -16.77 -14.88
CA THR A 83 7.39 -17.71 -14.55
C THR A 83 6.62 -17.22 -13.33
N ALA A 84 5.31 -17.04 -13.48
CA ALA A 84 4.44 -16.67 -12.37
C ALA A 84 4.36 -17.78 -11.32
N VAL A 85 4.42 -17.37 -10.05
CA VAL A 85 4.26 -18.23 -8.88
C VAL A 85 2.79 -18.23 -8.48
N SER A 86 2.21 -19.41 -8.30
CA SER A 86 0.86 -19.58 -7.77
C SER A 86 0.94 -20.09 -6.33
N GLY A 87 0.46 -19.32 -5.37
CA GLY A 87 0.47 -19.67 -3.93
C GLY A 87 1.52 -18.88 -3.14
N ASP A 88 1.69 -19.26 -1.87
CA ASP A 88 2.50 -18.50 -0.91
C ASP A 88 3.96 -18.98 -0.82
N THR A 89 4.31 -20.01 -1.57
CA THR A 89 5.66 -20.59 -1.61
C THR A 89 6.16 -20.73 -3.03
N ALA A 90 7.48 -20.61 -3.22
CA ALA A 90 8.16 -20.82 -4.48
C ALA A 90 9.36 -21.76 -4.27
N THR A 91 9.83 -22.37 -5.35
CA THR A 91 10.98 -23.29 -5.30
C THR A 91 11.99 -22.91 -6.37
N LEU A 92 13.27 -22.78 -5.98
CA LEU A 92 14.39 -22.68 -6.91
C LEU A 92 15.10 -24.01 -6.98
N THR A 93 15.41 -24.44 -8.20
CA THR A 93 16.16 -25.68 -8.44
C THR A 93 17.40 -25.38 -9.26
N PHE A 94 18.55 -25.76 -8.72
CA PHE A 94 19.86 -25.63 -9.35
C PHE A 94 20.39 -27.03 -9.72
N THR A 95 20.82 -27.14 -10.93
CA THR A 95 21.39 -28.34 -11.51
C THR A 95 22.83 -28.08 -11.94
N ARG A 96 23.54 -29.10 -12.43
CA ARG A 96 24.88 -28.93 -13.03
C ARG A 96 24.92 -27.99 -14.23
N SER A 97 23.77 -27.79 -14.91
CA SER A 97 23.73 -26.96 -16.11
C SER A 97 23.40 -25.49 -15.81
N ASN A 98 22.73 -25.18 -14.67
CA ASN A 98 22.27 -23.83 -14.36
C ASN A 98 22.77 -23.23 -13.03
N TRP A 99 23.61 -23.94 -12.26
CA TRP A 99 24.03 -23.54 -10.92
C TRP A 99 24.67 -22.14 -10.84
N SER A 100 25.39 -21.72 -11.86
CA SER A 100 26.05 -20.41 -11.93
C SER A 100 25.17 -19.32 -12.52
N ALA A 101 24.06 -19.70 -13.17
CA ALA A 101 23.08 -18.76 -13.67
C ALA A 101 22.25 -18.24 -12.50
N ALA A 102 22.19 -16.92 -12.35
CA ALA A 102 21.36 -16.30 -11.33
C ALA A 102 19.88 -16.47 -11.69
N GLN A 103 19.09 -17.03 -10.79
CA GLN A 103 17.62 -17.07 -10.89
C GLN A 103 17.05 -15.84 -10.17
N THR A 104 16.17 -15.12 -10.84
CA THR A 104 15.58 -13.88 -10.32
C THR A 104 14.28 -14.18 -9.60
N VAL A 105 14.17 -13.71 -8.37
CA VAL A 105 12.94 -13.75 -7.57
C VAL A 105 12.33 -12.37 -7.59
N THR A 106 11.06 -12.28 -8.00
CA THR A 106 10.27 -11.04 -7.96
C THR A 106 9.28 -11.11 -6.80
N VAL A 107 9.31 -10.10 -5.98
CA VAL A 107 8.40 -9.90 -4.86
C VAL A 107 7.48 -8.73 -5.20
N THR A 108 6.19 -8.85 -4.89
CA THR A 108 5.18 -7.82 -5.13
C THR A 108 4.57 -7.42 -3.81
N GLY A 109 4.52 -6.12 -3.52
CA GLY A 109 3.85 -5.55 -2.36
C GLY A 109 2.35 -5.85 -2.38
N GLN A 110 1.77 -5.96 -1.21
CA GLN A 110 0.35 -6.24 -1.02
C GLN A 110 -0.31 -5.05 -0.32
N THR A 111 -1.58 -4.89 -0.57
CA THR A 111 -2.41 -3.85 0.05
C THR A 111 -3.29 -4.45 1.13
N ASP A 112 -3.37 -3.81 2.29
CA ASP A 112 -4.22 -4.28 3.39
C ASP A 112 -5.32 -3.29 3.84
N ASN A 113 -5.33 -2.06 3.35
CA ASN A 113 -6.26 -0.97 3.70
C ASN A 113 -6.09 -0.40 5.13
N PHE A 114 -4.97 -0.66 5.81
CA PHE A 114 -4.65 -0.03 7.08
C PHE A 114 -3.57 1.05 6.89
N SER A 115 -3.67 2.14 7.64
CA SER A 115 -2.61 3.15 7.73
C SER A 115 -1.76 2.83 8.97
N ASP A 116 -0.95 1.79 8.89
CA ASP A 116 -0.13 1.30 10.00
C ASP A 116 1.36 1.61 9.84
N GLY A 117 1.69 2.34 8.78
CA GLY A 117 3.06 2.74 8.43
C GLY A 117 3.80 1.65 7.67
N ASP A 118 4.99 2.01 7.15
CA ASP A 118 5.83 1.09 6.39
C ASP A 118 6.13 -0.18 7.18
N GLN A 119 5.79 -1.36 6.63
CA GLN A 119 5.97 -2.65 7.29
C GLN A 119 7.18 -3.40 6.75
N ASN A 120 7.90 -4.07 7.66
CA ASN A 120 9.03 -4.92 7.27
C ASN A 120 8.60 -6.39 7.27
N TYR A 121 8.94 -7.09 6.20
CA TYR A 121 8.78 -8.53 6.10
C TYR A 121 10.05 -9.18 5.53
N THR A 122 10.09 -10.49 5.56
CA THR A 122 11.28 -11.25 5.15
C THR A 122 10.89 -12.32 4.15
N ILE A 123 11.61 -12.42 3.05
CA ILE A 123 11.56 -13.61 2.20
C ILE A 123 12.52 -14.64 2.80
N ILE A 124 11.93 -15.67 3.36
CA ILE A 124 12.63 -16.77 4.02
C ILE A 124 13.06 -17.76 2.94
N LEU A 125 14.35 -18.02 2.87
CA LEU A 125 14.94 -19.02 2.00
C LEU A 125 15.35 -20.24 2.84
N SER A 126 14.75 -21.37 2.59
CA SER A 126 15.00 -22.59 3.35
C SER A 126 15.53 -23.70 2.45
N GLN A 127 16.48 -24.43 2.96
CA GLN A 127 16.95 -25.64 2.31
C GLN A 127 15.81 -26.68 2.21
N ASP A 128 15.61 -27.26 1.04
CA ASP A 128 14.58 -28.26 0.80
C ASP A 128 15.15 -29.68 0.94
N ASN A 129 14.33 -30.58 1.48
CA ASN A 129 14.62 -32.02 1.59
C ASN A 129 14.83 -32.70 0.22
N GLN A 130 14.44 -32.06 -0.87
CA GLN A 130 14.69 -32.51 -2.25
C GLN A 130 16.14 -32.27 -2.70
N THR A 131 16.95 -31.53 -1.92
CA THR A 131 18.37 -31.35 -2.19
C THR A 131 19.10 -32.67 -2.05
N THR A 132 19.63 -33.17 -3.17
CA THR A 132 20.39 -34.43 -3.22
C THR A 132 21.88 -34.21 -3.04
N ASP A 133 22.39 -33.03 -3.36
CA ASP A 133 23.79 -32.67 -3.22
C ASP A 133 24.20 -32.52 -1.74
N LEU A 134 25.21 -33.26 -1.31
CA LEU A 134 25.66 -33.28 0.08
C LEU A 134 26.40 -32.01 0.52
N LYS A 135 26.95 -31.22 -0.41
CA LYS A 135 27.63 -29.95 -0.11
C LYS A 135 26.66 -28.86 0.29
N PHE A 136 25.42 -28.91 -0.23
CA PHE A 136 24.37 -27.92 -0.01
C PHE A 136 23.27 -28.38 0.94
N ARG A 137 23.18 -29.69 1.21
CA ARG A 137 22.06 -30.31 1.94
C ARG A 137 21.82 -29.74 3.35
N TYR A 138 22.82 -29.15 3.98
CA TYR A 138 22.75 -28.61 5.33
C TYR A 138 23.18 -27.14 5.39
N VAL A 139 23.16 -26.48 4.24
CA VAL A 139 23.51 -25.06 4.14
C VAL A 139 22.23 -24.26 4.02
N ASP A 140 22.01 -23.40 4.98
CA ASP A 140 20.86 -22.49 4.99
C ASP A 140 21.20 -21.22 4.22
N PRO A 141 20.43 -20.87 3.16
CA PRO A 141 20.65 -19.63 2.43
C PRO A 141 20.29 -18.42 3.30
N PRO A 142 20.94 -17.25 3.13
CA PRO A 142 20.54 -16.06 3.83
C PRO A 142 19.17 -15.56 3.37
N ASP A 143 18.34 -15.15 4.32
CA ASP A 143 17.06 -14.54 4.08
C ASP A 143 17.18 -13.13 3.50
N VAL A 144 16.11 -12.64 2.86
CA VAL A 144 16.04 -11.31 2.25
C VAL A 144 15.00 -10.45 2.98
N SER A 145 15.46 -9.40 3.65
CA SER A 145 14.59 -8.39 4.26
C SER A 145 14.05 -7.45 3.19
N VAL A 146 12.76 -7.19 3.26
CA VAL A 146 12.02 -6.30 2.35
C VAL A 146 11.15 -5.37 3.18
N LYS A 147 10.92 -4.16 2.68
CA LYS A 147 9.98 -3.23 3.28
C LYS A 147 8.84 -2.96 2.31
N ASN A 148 7.60 -3.02 2.80
CA ASN A 148 6.41 -2.58 2.08
C ASN A 148 6.06 -1.17 2.52
N LEU A 149 5.95 -0.24 1.58
CA LEU A 149 5.61 1.14 1.87
C LEU A 149 4.10 1.26 2.04
N ASP A 150 3.68 1.74 3.20
CA ASP A 150 2.29 2.12 3.44
C ASP A 150 1.96 3.38 2.62
N LEU A 151 1.00 3.26 1.73
CA LEU A 151 0.47 4.37 0.92
C LEU A 151 -0.91 4.80 1.39
N THR A 152 -1.53 4.05 2.29
CA THR A 152 -2.87 4.35 2.81
C THR A 152 -2.84 5.65 3.60
N GLY A 153 -3.73 6.58 3.29
CA GLY A 153 -3.87 7.84 3.99
C GLY A 153 -2.76 8.87 3.79
N LYS A 154 -1.83 8.69 2.85
CA LYS A 154 -0.72 9.66 2.59
C LYS A 154 -1.07 10.80 1.65
N GLY A 155 -2.22 10.74 1.01
CA GLY A 155 -2.78 11.85 0.25
C GLY A 155 -3.21 13.00 1.14
N GLY A 156 -3.71 14.06 0.55
CA GLY A 156 -4.26 15.17 1.30
C GLY A 156 -5.01 16.13 0.41
N TYR A 157 -5.78 16.99 1.05
CA TYR A 157 -6.61 17.96 0.39
C TYR A 157 -6.18 19.39 0.75
N TYR A 158 -6.30 20.30 -0.19
CA TYR A 158 -6.30 21.74 0.05
C TYR A 158 -7.74 22.21 0.04
N VAL A 159 -8.23 22.70 1.17
CA VAL A 159 -9.48 23.42 1.28
C VAL A 159 -9.11 24.88 1.54
N SER A 160 -9.52 25.80 0.66
CA SER A 160 -9.17 27.20 0.82
C SER A 160 -10.01 27.84 1.93
N ALA A 161 -9.55 28.97 2.47
CA ALA A 161 -10.40 29.81 3.29
C ALA A 161 -11.64 30.24 2.50
N VAL A 162 -12.76 30.40 3.21
CA VAL A 162 -14.01 30.91 2.62
C VAL A 162 -13.82 32.37 2.22
N SER A 163 -14.34 32.76 1.07
CA SER A 163 -14.19 34.11 0.53
C SER A 163 -14.85 35.18 1.39
N ARG A 164 -15.99 34.84 2.03
CA ARG A 164 -16.77 35.68 2.94
C ARG A 164 -17.86 34.86 3.60
N ASP A 165 -18.44 35.42 4.65
CA ASP A 165 -19.68 34.93 5.25
C ASP A 165 -20.85 35.10 4.28
N THR A 166 -21.88 34.29 4.43
CA THR A 166 -23.18 34.43 3.75
C THR A 166 -24.09 35.32 4.54
N ASP A 167 -25.24 35.69 4.01
CA ASP A 167 -26.28 36.40 4.74
C ASP A 167 -27.69 35.94 4.32
N GLU A 168 -28.69 36.32 5.08
CA GLU A 168 -30.09 36.00 4.83
C GLU A 168 -30.67 36.64 3.55
N ASN A 169 -30.00 37.61 2.95
CA ASN A 169 -30.38 38.16 1.64
C ASN A 169 -29.83 37.35 0.49
N GLY A 170 -29.19 36.20 0.76
CA GLY A 170 -28.67 35.29 -0.25
C GLY A 170 -27.31 35.67 -0.78
N ILE A 171 -26.50 36.41 0.01
CA ILE A 171 -25.07 36.62 -0.34
C ILE A 171 -24.38 35.28 -0.40
N GLN A 172 -23.53 35.13 -1.42
CA GLN A 172 -22.80 33.89 -1.69
C GLN A 172 -21.37 33.95 -1.12
N GLY A 173 -20.97 32.89 -0.43
CA GLY A 173 -19.60 32.59 -0.12
C GLY A 173 -19.09 31.46 -1.00
N PHE A 174 -17.79 31.38 -1.19
CA PHE A 174 -17.16 30.29 -1.95
C PHE A 174 -15.80 29.92 -1.37
N PHE A 175 -15.44 28.66 -1.56
CA PHE A 175 -14.12 28.11 -1.28
C PHE A 175 -13.75 27.13 -2.37
N THR A 176 -12.50 26.65 -2.38
CA THR A 176 -12.04 25.69 -3.36
C THR A 176 -11.43 24.46 -2.70
N VAL A 177 -11.55 23.33 -3.38
CA VAL A 177 -10.93 22.07 -3.00
C VAL A 177 -10.02 21.59 -4.12
N SER A 178 -8.84 21.11 -3.78
CA SER A 178 -7.92 20.40 -4.69
C SER A 178 -7.12 19.35 -3.92
N LEU A 179 -6.45 18.44 -4.62
CA LEU A 179 -5.58 17.47 -3.98
C LEU A 179 -4.18 18.05 -3.72
N LYS A 180 -3.46 17.50 -2.73
CA LYS A 180 -2.07 17.89 -2.40
C LYS A 180 -1.03 17.18 -3.24
N SER A 181 -1.36 15.99 -3.78
CA SER A 181 -0.47 15.19 -4.62
C SER A 181 -1.25 14.52 -5.75
N ALA A 182 -0.53 14.09 -6.78
CA ALA A 182 -1.13 13.38 -7.91
C ALA A 182 -1.70 12.03 -7.44
N PRO A 183 -2.98 11.74 -7.72
CA PRO A 183 -3.55 10.45 -7.42
C PRO A 183 -3.12 9.40 -8.46
N THR A 184 -3.19 8.13 -8.09
CA THR A 184 -2.95 7.01 -9.01
C THR A 184 -4.21 6.58 -9.74
N ASP A 185 -5.38 6.96 -9.22
CA ASP A 185 -6.71 6.73 -9.79
C ASP A 185 -7.64 7.91 -9.44
N ASN A 186 -8.86 7.92 -9.94
CA ASN A 186 -9.81 8.98 -9.66
C ASN A 186 -10.16 9.04 -8.17
N VAL A 187 -10.13 10.26 -7.63
CA VAL A 187 -10.51 10.56 -6.24
C VAL A 187 -11.78 11.39 -6.24
N THR A 188 -12.77 10.96 -5.47
CA THR A 188 -14.00 11.68 -5.27
C THR A 188 -14.09 12.21 -3.83
N VAL A 189 -14.56 13.44 -3.70
CA VAL A 189 -14.82 14.09 -2.41
C VAL A 189 -16.27 14.55 -2.41
N TYR A 190 -16.97 14.31 -1.33
CA TYR A 190 -18.34 14.78 -1.14
C TYR A 190 -18.36 16.05 -0.31
N VAL A 191 -19.28 16.94 -0.64
CA VAL A 191 -19.55 18.14 0.12
C VAL A 191 -21.05 18.24 0.46
N ALA A 192 -21.36 18.64 1.69
CA ALA A 192 -22.73 18.83 2.17
C ALA A 192 -22.80 19.96 3.19
N SER A 193 -23.89 20.72 3.22
CA SER A 193 -24.13 21.69 4.30
C SER A 193 -24.54 20.97 5.59
N SER A 194 -23.94 21.36 6.71
CA SER A 194 -24.34 20.88 8.04
C SER A 194 -25.67 21.41 8.48
N ASP A 195 -26.06 22.58 7.92
CA ASP A 195 -27.35 23.23 8.18
C ASP A 195 -27.88 23.92 6.92
N THR A 196 -28.89 23.32 6.31
CA THR A 196 -29.51 23.83 5.08
C THR A 196 -30.51 24.96 5.33
N SER A 197 -30.87 25.24 6.58
CA SER A 197 -31.67 26.42 6.95
C SER A 197 -30.81 27.67 6.95
N GLU A 198 -29.50 27.55 7.15
CA GLU A 198 -28.55 28.66 7.18
C GLU A 198 -27.80 28.84 5.85
N GLY A 199 -27.46 27.74 5.20
CA GLY A 199 -26.74 27.81 3.92
C GLY A 199 -26.88 26.58 3.06
N VAL A 200 -27.09 26.80 1.77
CA VAL A 200 -27.17 25.72 0.77
C VAL A 200 -26.07 25.83 -0.25
N ILE A 201 -25.56 24.67 -0.66
CA ILE A 201 -24.62 24.58 -1.78
C ILE A 201 -25.40 24.73 -3.08
N ASN A 202 -25.05 25.72 -3.88
CA ASN A 202 -25.74 26.00 -5.14
C ASN A 202 -24.89 25.70 -6.38
N ARG A 203 -23.59 25.52 -6.20
CA ARG A 203 -22.69 25.14 -7.29
C ARG A 203 -21.46 24.39 -6.79
N VAL A 204 -21.06 23.37 -7.54
CA VAL A 204 -19.82 22.61 -7.28
C VAL A 204 -19.07 22.43 -8.62
N GLY A 205 -17.87 23.00 -8.71
CA GLY A 205 -17.10 23.01 -9.95
C GLY A 205 -17.89 23.64 -11.10
N ASP A 206 -17.94 22.97 -12.24
CA ASP A 206 -18.74 23.39 -13.42
C ASP A 206 -20.20 22.88 -13.37
N ASN A 207 -20.55 22.12 -12.34
CA ASN A 207 -21.88 21.52 -12.21
C ASN A 207 -22.80 22.40 -11.36
N SER A 208 -23.85 22.94 -11.97
CA SER A 208 -24.89 23.75 -11.33
C SER A 208 -26.18 22.96 -11.05
N SER A 209 -26.15 21.62 -11.18
CA SER A 209 -27.33 20.79 -10.90
C SER A 209 -27.48 20.62 -9.40
N LEU A 210 -28.48 21.32 -8.84
CA LEU A 210 -28.94 21.11 -7.49
C LEU A 210 -29.61 19.73 -7.38
N ASP A 211 -28.98 18.82 -6.64
CA ASP A 211 -29.66 17.63 -6.17
C ASP A 211 -30.34 17.94 -4.83
N SER A 212 -31.56 17.45 -4.67
CA SER A 212 -32.34 17.62 -3.42
C SER A 212 -31.73 16.86 -2.23
N SER A 213 -30.67 16.09 -2.44
CA SER A 213 -29.98 15.35 -1.38
C SER A 213 -29.02 16.20 -0.54
N ASN A 214 -28.73 17.46 -0.94
CA ASN A 214 -27.69 18.31 -0.34
C ASN A 214 -26.31 17.64 -0.28
N LEU A 215 -26.04 16.68 -1.16
CA LEU A 215 -24.80 15.96 -1.28
C LEU A 215 -24.26 16.12 -2.69
N PHE A 216 -23.05 16.68 -2.81
CA PHE A 216 -22.41 16.93 -4.10
C PHE A 216 -21.06 16.27 -4.17
N ALA A 217 -20.65 15.84 -5.36
CA ALA A 217 -19.37 15.20 -5.60
C ALA A 217 -18.40 16.10 -6.38
N LEU A 218 -17.20 16.20 -5.89
CA LEU A 218 -16.02 16.75 -6.58
C LEU A 218 -15.16 15.56 -7.03
N SER A 219 -14.85 15.48 -8.32
CA SER A 219 -14.02 14.39 -8.86
C SER A 219 -12.70 14.93 -9.37
N PHE A 220 -11.61 14.31 -8.95
CA PHE A 220 -10.23 14.64 -9.34
C PHE A 220 -9.63 13.45 -10.07
N THR A 221 -9.06 13.71 -11.25
CA THR A 221 -8.39 12.69 -12.06
C THR A 221 -6.88 12.85 -11.94
N THR A 222 -6.12 11.89 -12.48
CA THR A 222 -4.67 11.98 -12.60
C THR A 222 -4.19 13.22 -13.35
N ASP A 223 -5.02 13.81 -14.24
CA ASP A 223 -4.68 14.99 -15.03
C ASP A 223 -5.20 16.31 -14.42
N SER A 224 -6.24 16.24 -13.57
CA SER A 224 -6.93 17.45 -13.04
C SER A 224 -6.80 17.64 -11.53
N TRP A 225 -6.04 16.80 -10.84
CA TRP A 225 -5.96 16.75 -9.38
C TRP A 225 -5.56 18.09 -8.73
N ASN A 226 -4.70 18.87 -9.36
CA ASN A 226 -4.21 20.15 -8.86
C ASN A 226 -5.04 21.35 -9.36
N SER A 227 -6.12 21.12 -10.11
CA SER A 227 -7.04 22.16 -10.55
C SER A 227 -8.10 22.38 -9.47
N PRO A 228 -8.09 23.54 -8.75
CA PRO A 228 -9.06 23.77 -7.69
C PRO A 228 -10.48 23.81 -8.23
N GLN A 229 -11.38 23.04 -7.59
CA GLN A 229 -12.81 23.06 -7.88
C GLN A 229 -13.53 23.93 -6.87
N THR A 230 -14.38 24.82 -7.35
CA THR A 230 -15.08 25.79 -6.51
C THR A 230 -16.38 25.22 -5.96
N VAL A 231 -16.61 25.41 -4.68
CA VAL A 231 -17.90 25.20 -4.00
C VAL A 231 -18.50 26.57 -3.68
N GLU A 232 -19.70 26.82 -4.18
CA GLU A 232 -20.43 28.04 -3.96
C GLU A 232 -21.63 27.80 -3.04
N VAL A 233 -21.73 28.60 -2.01
CA VAL A 233 -22.74 28.48 -0.94
C VAL A 233 -23.56 29.76 -0.87
N THR A 234 -24.87 29.65 -0.78
CA THR A 234 -25.79 30.77 -0.66
C THR A 234 -26.45 30.75 0.71
N GLY A 235 -26.41 31.86 1.41
CA GLY A 235 -27.12 32.06 2.68
C GLY A 235 -28.64 31.93 2.51
N GLN A 236 -29.29 31.44 3.53
CA GLN A 236 -30.73 31.21 3.54
C GLN A 236 -31.41 32.14 4.53
N TRP A 237 -32.59 32.54 4.18
CA TRP A 237 -33.46 33.36 5.05
C TRP A 237 -34.45 32.47 5.78
N ASP A 238 -34.45 32.55 7.11
CA ASP A 238 -35.35 31.75 7.94
C ASP A 238 -36.42 32.57 8.68
N ASN A 239 -36.42 33.90 8.57
CA ASN A 239 -37.36 34.82 9.20
C ASN A 239 -37.30 34.82 10.76
N LEU A 240 -36.18 34.39 11.32
CA LEU A 240 -35.90 34.46 12.76
C LEU A 240 -34.94 35.62 13.04
N SER A 241 -35.02 36.22 14.21
CA SER A 241 -34.02 37.18 14.70
C SER A 241 -33.23 36.48 15.81
N ASP A 242 -32.34 35.58 15.41
CA ASP A 242 -31.58 34.73 16.31
C ASP A 242 -30.07 35.01 16.27
N GLY A 243 -29.67 36.03 15.52
CA GLY A 243 -28.30 36.47 15.35
C GLY A 243 -27.51 35.62 14.36
N ASP A 244 -26.30 36.06 14.06
CA ASP A 244 -25.42 35.36 13.09
C ASP A 244 -25.24 33.89 13.45
N GLN A 245 -25.68 32.99 12.59
CA GLN A 245 -25.60 31.56 12.80
C GLN A 245 -24.34 30.94 12.12
N SER A 246 -23.66 30.07 12.85
CA SER A 246 -22.46 29.36 12.31
C SER A 246 -22.84 27.98 11.79
N TYR A 247 -22.42 27.66 10.58
CA TYR A 247 -22.60 26.38 9.97
C TYR A 247 -21.32 25.96 9.23
N ALA A 248 -21.23 24.72 8.82
CA ALA A 248 -20.07 24.17 8.06
C ALA A 248 -20.54 23.56 6.74
N ILE A 249 -19.70 23.66 5.73
CA ILE A 249 -19.78 22.76 4.60
C ILE A 249 -18.82 21.63 4.91
N LEU A 250 -19.40 20.47 5.22
CA LEU A 250 -18.69 19.24 5.49
C LEU A 250 -18.05 18.76 4.21
N VAL A 251 -16.76 18.44 4.26
CA VAL A 251 -15.97 17.92 3.15
C VAL A 251 -15.44 16.56 3.58
N TYR A 252 -15.84 15.49 2.91
CA TYR A 252 -15.44 14.15 3.32
C TYR A 252 -15.10 13.25 2.12
N PRO A 253 -14.17 12.29 2.29
CA PRO A 253 -13.71 11.47 1.20
C PRO A 253 -14.73 10.41 0.79
N ASP A 254 -14.66 9.99 -0.46
CA ASP A 254 -15.27 8.73 -0.88
C ASP A 254 -14.38 7.57 -0.44
N ASN A 255 -14.80 6.86 0.62
CA ASN A 255 -14.08 5.71 1.15
C ASN A 255 -14.16 4.47 0.25
N THR A 256 -14.67 4.60 -0.97
CA THR A 256 -14.64 3.56 -2.01
C THR A 256 -13.61 3.84 -3.11
N THR A 257 -12.81 4.90 -2.96
CA THR A 257 -11.76 5.24 -3.93
C THR A 257 -10.76 4.09 -4.10
N SER A 258 -10.31 3.88 -5.34
CA SER A 258 -9.26 2.91 -5.64
C SER A 258 -7.85 3.41 -5.26
N ASP A 259 -7.69 4.73 -5.11
CA ASP A 259 -6.42 5.33 -4.71
C ASP A 259 -6.21 5.24 -3.20
N LYS A 260 -5.26 4.40 -2.78
CA LYS A 260 -4.96 4.16 -1.37
C LYS A 260 -4.42 5.39 -0.65
N ASN A 261 -3.73 6.30 -1.35
CA ASN A 261 -3.23 7.55 -0.74
C ASN A 261 -4.35 8.43 -0.19
N TYR A 262 -5.56 8.32 -0.76
CA TYR A 262 -6.72 9.16 -0.41
C TYR A 262 -7.77 8.41 0.39
N LEU A 263 -7.60 7.10 0.58
CA LEU A 263 -8.51 6.28 1.38
C LEU A 263 -8.45 6.70 2.85
N TYR A 264 -9.60 6.98 3.46
CA TYR A 264 -9.75 7.43 4.85
C TYR A 264 -9.05 8.75 5.23
N VAL A 265 -8.56 9.50 4.26
CA VAL A 265 -8.04 10.85 4.52
C VAL A 265 -9.20 11.83 4.60
N ASP A 266 -9.42 12.40 5.77
CA ASP A 266 -10.49 13.36 6.02
C ASP A 266 -10.04 14.78 5.69
N PRO A 267 -10.70 15.50 4.73
CA PRO A 267 -10.40 16.89 4.45
C PRO A 267 -10.88 17.82 5.59
N GLU A 268 -10.34 19.02 5.65
CA GLU A 268 -10.87 20.06 6.56
C GLU A 268 -12.24 20.56 6.07
N ASP A 269 -13.16 20.81 7.00
CA ASP A 269 -14.46 21.42 6.72
C ASP A 269 -14.32 22.93 6.51
N ALA A 270 -15.19 23.49 5.66
CA ALA A 270 -15.30 24.95 5.47
C ALA A 270 -16.36 25.55 6.40
N VAL A 271 -15.93 26.39 7.34
CA VAL A 271 -16.84 27.04 8.31
C VAL A 271 -17.23 28.43 7.82
N LEU A 272 -18.52 28.70 7.84
CA LEU A 272 -19.16 29.97 7.46
C LEU A 272 -20.09 30.46 8.57
N ARG A 273 -20.46 31.75 8.47
CA ARG A 273 -21.59 32.28 9.21
C ARG A 273 -22.64 32.77 8.22
N ASN A 274 -23.91 32.60 8.56
CA ASN A 274 -25.02 33.28 7.92
C ASN A 274 -25.35 34.51 8.76
N LEU A 275 -25.22 35.69 8.18
CA LEU A 275 -25.44 36.95 8.92
C LEU A 275 -26.93 37.25 9.00
N ASP A 276 -27.43 37.36 10.23
CA ASP A 276 -28.80 37.78 10.49
C ASP A 276 -29.01 39.27 10.14
N LEU A 277 -29.89 39.54 9.23
CA LEU A 277 -30.21 40.88 8.76
C LEU A 277 -31.55 41.40 9.33
N THR A 278 -32.30 40.57 10.04
CA THR A 278 -33.57 40.96 10.65
C THR A 278 -33.38 41.95 11.81
N ASP A 279 -32.21 41.91 12.47
CA ASP A 279 -31.82 42.82 13.56
C ASP A 279 -31.23 44.17 13.10
N GLN A 280 -31.13 44.42 11.79
CA GLN A 280 -30.78 45.75 11.28
C GLN A 280 -31.92 46.70 11.53
N GLY A 281 -32.23 46.86 12.83
CA GLY A 281 -33.34 47.64 13.34
C GLY A 281 -33.43 48.98 12.65
N LEU A 282 -34.55 49.20 11.95
CA LEU A 282 -35.06 50.53 11.71
C LEU A 282 -35.22 51.21 13.08
N SER A 283 -34.19 51.91 13.54
CA SER A 283 -34.36 52.96 14.54
C SER A 283 -35.28 54.00 13.93
N LEU A 284 -36.59 53.78 14.07
CA LEU A 284 -37.58 54.81 13.85
C LEU A 284 -37.27 55.87 14.88
N ILE A 285 -36.50 56.88 14.50
CA ILE A 285 -36.42 58.13 15.19
C ILE A 285 -37.86 58.73 15.13
N HIS A 286 -38.60 58.49 16.16
CA HIS A 286 -39.81 59.28 16.40
C HIS A 286 -39.41 60.76 16.72
N ILE A 287 -39.56 61.63 15.72
CA ILE A 287 -39.57 63.08 15.92
C ILE A 287 -40.88 63.47 16.47
#